data_dfbc39bd509c24d927bc76e6656826c4
#
_entry.id   dfbc39bd509c24d927bc76e6656826c4
#
_cell.length_a   1.000
_cell.length_b   1.000
_cell.length_c   1.000
_cell.angle_alpha   90.00
_cell.angle_beta   90.00
_cell.angle_gamma   90.00
#
_symmetry.space_group_name_H-M   'P 1'
#
loop_
_entity.id
_entity.type
_entity.pdbx_description
1 polymer ?
#
loop_
_entity_poly.entity_id
_entity_poly.type
_entity_poly.pdbx_seq_one_letter_code
_entity_poly.pdbx_strand_id
1 'polypeptide(L)'
;MRNWLKQMSIEDELMQLYQTQAETLTALTEDPFRLEKEIQTLFESNLYSFTGLEFVKSEFTIKNNRIDTLAFDTESQAFVIIEYKRERNYSVIDQGVSYLNLMLEYKADFIVEYNESQSQHLKRQDVDWSQTRIIFVSPSFTDF
;
A
#
# COMPACT_ATOMS: atom_id res chain seq x y z
N MET A 1 10.60 10.69 50.65
CA MET A 1 11.09 9.92 49.47
C MET A 1 10.13 10.13 48.32
N ARG A 2 10.49 10.95 47.36
CA ARG A 2 9.66 11.19 46.18
C ARG A 2 9.97 10.10 45.14
N ASN A 3 8.98 9.25 44.86
CA ASN A 3 9.03 8.22 43.80
C ASN A 3 9.12 8.92 42.45
N TRP A 4 10.31 8.96 41.88
CA TRP A 4 10.54 9.27 40.48
C TRP A 4 10.43 8.00 39.64
N LEU A 5 9.24 7.40 39.59
CA LEU A 5 8.89 6.59 38.46
C LEU A 5 8.49 7.54 37.33
N LYS A 6 9.51 8.03 36.65
CA LYS A 6 9.35 8.64 35.35
C LYS A 6 8.72 7.57 34.47
N GLN A 7 7.45 7.77 34.16
CA GLN A 7 6.75 7.08 33.11
C GLN A 7 7.57 7.33 31.84
N MET A 8 8.41 6.37 31.47
CA MET A 8 9.04 6.35 30.16
C MET A 8 7.88 6.07 29.21
N SER A 9 7.27 7.14 28.67
CA SER A 9 6.63 7.08 27.40
C SER A 9 7.67 6.53 26.45
N ILE A 10 7.35 5.48 25.73
CA ILE A 10 8.04 5.07 24.53
C ILE A 10 7.72 6.18 23.52
N GLU A 11 8.35 7.35 23.72
CA GLU A 11 8.45 8.37 22.70
C GLU A 11 9.29 7.71 21.62
N ASP A 12 8.70 7.57 20.45
CA ASP A 12 9.27 7.12 19.19
C ASP A 12 10.80 7.25 19.25
N GLU A 13 11.52 6.14 19.23
CA GLU A 13 12.95 6.17 18.87
C GLU A 13 12.97 6.71 17.44
N LEU A 14 13.13 8.01 17.34
CA LEU A 14 13.25 8.75 16.09
C LEU A 14 14.43 8.14 15.35
N MET A 15 14.15 7.25 14.39
CA MET A 15 15.15 6.72 13.51
C MET A 15 15.76 7.89 12.73
N GLN A 16 17.00 8.26 13.06
CA GLN A 16 17.72 9.30 12.34
C GLN A 16 18.39 8.68 11.12
N LEU A 17 17.99 9.13 9.92
CA LEU A 17 18.59 8.73 8.66
C LEU A 17 19.67 9.69 8.22
N TYR A 18 20.74 9.18 7.65
CA TYR A 18 21.83 9.96 7.09
C TYR A 18 22.11 9.52 5.65
N GLN A 19 22.31 10.51 4.79
CA GLN A 19 22.87 10.29 3.45
C GLN A 19 24.40 10.31 3.54
N THR A 20 25.04 9.32 2.93
CA THR A 20 26.51 9.30 2.82
C THR A 20 26.93 9.79 1.44
N GLN A 21 27.92 10.67 1.41
CA GLN A 21 28.59 11.09 0.17
C GLN A 21 30.09 11.14 0.44
N ALA A 22 30.81 10.16 -0.12
CA ALA A 22 32.21 9.91 0.24
C ALA A 22 32.38 9.74 1.76
N GLU A 23 33.15 10.61 2.41
CA GLU A 23 33.41 10.57 3.86
C GLU A 23 32.46 11.49 4.65
N THR A 24 31.46 12.11 3.99
CA THR A 24 30.56 13.07 4.62
C THR A 24 29.21 12.42 4.92
N LEU A 25 28.70 12.65 6.14
CA LEU A 25 27.35 12.29 6.56
C LEU A 25 26.48 13.56 6.63
N THR A 26 25.35 13.52 5.97
CA THR A 26 24.33 14.57 6.04
C THR A 26 23.05 13.99 6.63
N ALA A 27 22.58 14.54 7.75
CA ALA A 27 21.33 14.14 8.36
C ALA A 27 20.16 14.44 7.39
N LEU A 28 19.28 13.47 7.20
CA LEU A 28 18.05 13.67 6.45
C LEU A 28 16.97 14.20 7.39
N THR A 29 16.24 15.20 6.91
CA THR A 29 15.06 15.72 7.59
C THR A 29 13.82 15.16 6.93
N GLU A 30 12.84 14.74 7.72
CA GLU A 30 11.55 14.29 7.21
C GLU A 30 10.81 15.46 6.55
N ASP A 31 10.33 15.22 5.34
CA ASP A 31 9.43 16.13 4.61
C ASP A 31 8.10 15.39 4.41
N PRO A 32 7.10 15.63 5.27
CA PRO A 32 5.86 14.88 5.25
C PRO A 32 5.03 15.18 4.00
N PHE A 33 4.42 14.14 3.46
CA PHE A 33 3.47 14.29 2.35
C PHE A 33 2.28 15.16 2.76
N ARG A 34 1.87 16.06 1.88
CA ARG A 34 0.73 16.95 2.08
C ARG A 34 -0.59 16.30 1.69
N LEU A 35 -0.57 15.43 0.68
CA LEU A 35 -1.74 14.76 0.11
C LEU A 35 -1.49 13.26 -0.01
N GLU A 36 -2.52 12.45 0.18
CA GLU A 36 -2.48 11.00 -0.10
C GLU A 36 -2.12 10.73 -1.57
N LYS A 37 -2.54 11.60 -2.47
CA LYS A 37 -2.22 11.51 -3.90
C LYS A 37 -0.72 11.61 -4.19
N GLU A 38 0.04 12.33 -3.40
CA GLU A 38 1.50 12.41 -3.54
C GLU A 38 2.15 11.08 -3.19
N ILE A 39 1.68 10.44 -2.11
CA ILE A 39 2.11 9.09 -1.70
C ILE A 39 1.79 8.10 -2.81
N GLN A 40 0.55 8.09 -3.30
CA GLN A 40 0.09 7.23 -4.38
C GLN A 40 0.96 7.38 -5.63
N THR A 41 1.17 8.61 -6.10
CA THR A 41 1.95 8.89 -7.32
C THR A 41 3.39 8.40 -7.20
N LEU A 42 4.04 8.66 -6.06
CA LEU A 42 5.40 8.19 -5.80
C LEU A 42 5.46 6.67 -5.77
N PHE A 43 4.51 6.03 -5.08
CA PHE A 43 4.47 4.59 -4.91
C PHE A 43 4.19 3.87 -6.23
N GLU A 44 3.20 4.32 -7.01
CA GLU A 44 2.85 3.77 -8.32
C GLU A 44 4.03 3.87 -9.30
N SER A 45 4.74 5.00 -9.32
CA SER A 45 5.89 5.23 -10.19
C SER A 45 7.08 4.30 -9.88
N ASN A 46 7.11 3.72 -8.68
CA ASN A 46 8.19 2.86 -8.19
C ASN A 46 7.69 1.50 -7.70
N LEU A 47 6.48 1.12 -8.05
CA LEU A 47 5.78 -0.03 -7.45
C LEU A 47 6.59 -1.32 -7.50
N TYR A 48 7.14 -1.65 -8.66
CA TYR A 48 7.93 -2.87 -8.84
C TYR A 48 9.19 -2.86 -7.97
N SER A 49 9.87 -1.71 -7.88
CA SER A 49 11.09 -1.57 -7.07
C SER A 49 10.83 -1.73 -5.58
N PHE A 50 9.66 -1.25 -5.08
CA PHE A 50 9.31 -1.35 -3.67
C PHE A 50 8.74 -2.71 -3.28
N THR A 51 7.99 -3.34 -4.16
CA THR A 51 7.12 -4.47 -3.80
C THR A 51 7.31 -5.71 -4.66
N GLY A 52 7.94 -5.60 -5.83
CA GLY A 52 7.98 -6.66 -6.85
C GLY A 52 6.66 -6.88 -7.57
N LEU A 53 5.64 -6.05 -7.30
CA LEU A 53 4.32 -6.16 -7.91
C LEU A 53 4.26 -5.45 -9.25
N GLU A 54 3.48 -6.00 -10.15
CA GLU A 54 3.16 -5.41 -11.45
C GLU A 54 2.01 -4.41 -11.31
N PHE A 55 2.20 -3.17 -11.79
CA PHE A 55 1.15 -2.16 -11.80
C PHE A 55 0.09 -2.52 -12.84
N VAL A 56 -1.18 -2.48 -12.48
CA VAL A 56 -2.30 -2.76 -13.38
C VAL A 56 -3.09 -1.49 -13.68
N LYS A 57 -3.59 -0.82 -12.64
CA LYS A 57 -4.45 0.35 -12.82
C LYS A 57 -4.41 1.30 -11.64
N SER A 58 -4.32 2.59 -11.92
CA SER A 58 -4.57 3.66 -10.95
C SER A 58 -6.06 3.98 -10.90
N GLU A 59 -6.58 4.19 -9.69
CA GLU A 59 -7.97 4.61 -9.45
C GLU A 59 -9.00 3.71 -10.17
N PHE A 60 -8.86 2.40 -9.99
CA PHE A 60 -9.74 1.41 -10.59
C PHE A 60 -11.15 1.50 -10.00
N THR A 61 -12.09 1.93 -10.82
CA THR A 61 -13.49 2.04 -10.43
C THR A 61 -14.25 0.77 -10.76
N ILE A 62 -14.89 0.19 -9.76
CA ILE A 62 -15.76 -0.98 -9.90
C ILE A 62 -17.04 -0.77 -9.09
N LYS A 63 -18.19 -0.86 -9.76
CA LYS A 63 -19.48 -0.47 -9.18
C LYS A 63 -19.40 0.97 -8.62
N ASN A 64 -19.74 1.17 -7.36
CA ASN A 64 -19.70 2.47 -6.69
C ASN A 64 -18.42 2.66 -5.84
N ASN A 65 -17.40 1.81 -6.05
CA ASN A 65 -16.16 1.84 -5.31
C ASN A 65 -15.00 2.24 -6.21
N ARG A 66 -14.01 2.89 -5.64
CA ARG A 66 -12.76 3.26 -6.30
C ARG A 66 -11.59 2.75 -5.46
N ILE A 67 -10.83 1.86 -6.05
CA ILE A 67 -9.58 1.31 -5.50
C ILE A 67 -8.45 2.24 -5.94
N ASP A 68 -7.59 2.65 -5.02
CA ASP A 68 -6.50 3.58 -5.32
C ASP A 68 -5.51 3.00 -6.33
N THR A 69 -4.98 1.81 -6.07
CA THR A 69 -4.09 1.11 -6.99
C THR A 69 -4.43 -0.37 -7.05
N LEU A 70 -4.62 -0.87 -8.27
CA LEU A 70 -4.68 -2.29 -8.54
C LEU A 70 -3.32 -2.76 -9.05
N ALA A 71 -2.81 -3.84 -8.45
CA ALA A 71 -1.56 -4.49 -8.82
C ALA A 71 -1.77 -6.00 -8.99
N PHE A 72 -0.78 -6.66 -9.57
CA PHE A 72 -0.75 -8.10 -9.72
C PHE A 72 0.60 -8.66 -9.28
N ASP A 73 0.54 -9.71 -8.49
CA ASP A 73 1.71 -10.46 -8.06
C ASP A 73 1.90 -11.67 -8.98
N THR A 74 2.92 -11.59 -9.82
CA THR A 74 3.23 -12.66 -10.78
C THR A 74 3.81 -13.91 -10.12
N GLU A 75 4.36 -13.79 -8.91
CA GLU A 75 4.90 -14.91 -8.17
C GLU A 75 3.78 -15.76 -7.55
N SER A 76 2.83 -15.12 -6.88
CA SER A 76 1.66 -15.79 -6.29
C SER A 76 0.47 -15.93 -7.25
N GLN A 77 0.55 -15.34 -8.43
CA GLN A 77 -0.56 -15.28 -9.43
C GLN A 77 -1.84 -14.69 -8.81
N ALA A 78 -1.72 -13.59 -8.11
CA ALA A 78 -2.81 -13.00 -7.35
C ALA A 78 -2.91 -11.49 -7.53
N PHE A 79 -4.14 -10.97 -7.49
CA PHE A 79 -4.37 -9.53 -7.44
C PHE A 79 -4.05 -8.96 -6.06
N VAL A 80 -3.54 -7.75 -6.07
CA VAL A 80 -3.22 -6.98 -4.87
C VAL A 80 -3.87 -5.60 -4.97
N ILE A 81 -4.60 -5.22 -3.93
CA ILE A 81 -5.16 -3.87 -3.80
C ILE A 81 -4.21 -3.06 -2.93
N ILE A 82 -3.92 -1.83 -3.32
CA ILE A 82 -3.09 -0.92 -2.53
C ILE A 82 -3.89 0.34 -2.25
N GLU A 83 -3.99 0.69 -0.98
CA GLU A 83 -4.67 1.87 -0.47
C GLU A 83 -3.69 2.77 0.27
N TYR A 84 -3.82 4.07 0.06
CA TYR A 84 -2.92 5.07 0.64
C TYR A 84 -3.64 5.90 1.69
N LYS A 85 -2.98 6.09 2.84
CA LYS A 85 -3.47 6.93 3.92
C LYS A 85 -2.36 7.85 4.41
N ARG A 86 -2.64 9.15 4.44
CA ARG A 86 -1.71 10.14 4.98
C ARG A 86 -1.73 10.17 6.50
N GLU A 87 -2.90 9.96 7.09
CA GLU A 87 -3.12 10.07 8.52
C GLU A 87 -3.61 8.73 9.10
N ARG A 88 -3.46 8.60 10.42
CA ARG A 88 -3.99 7.45 11.17
C ARG A 88 -5.50 7.35 10.99
N ASN A 89 -5.98 6.22 10.53
CA ASN A 89 -7.39 5.98 10.32
C ASN A 89 -7.77 4.56 10.75
N TYR A 90 -8.68 4.48 11.74
CA TYR A 90 -9.15 3.20 12.27
C TYR A 90 -10.08 2.44 11.30
N SER A 91 -10.73 3.12 10.36
CA SER A 91 -11.66 2.50 9.41
C SER A 91 -10.97 1.84 8.21
N VAL A 92 -9.65 1.88 8.12
CA VAL A 92 -8.88 1.35 7.00
C VAL A 92 -9.06 -0.17 6.84
N ILE A 93 -9.16 -0.90 7.94
CA ILE A 93 -9.35 -2.36 7.93
C ILE A 93 -10.71 -2.74 7.35
N ASP A 94 -11.78 -2.05 7.78
CA ASP A 94 -13.12 -2.28 7.26
C ASP A 94 -13.21 -2.00 5.76
N GLN A 95 -12.56 -0.94 5.30
CA GLN A 95 -12.43 -0.62 3.88
C GLN A 95 -11.70 -1.74 3.13
N GLY A 96 -10.60 -2.25 3.70
CA GLY A 96 -9.83 -3.34 3.11
C GLY A 96 -10.63 -4.62 2.96
N VAL A 97 -11.35 -5.03 4.01
CA VAL A 97 -12.22 -6.21 3.96
C VAL A 97 -13.31 -6.03 2.91
N SER A 98 -13.91 -4.85 2.82
CA SER A 98 -14.91 -4.52 1.81
C SER A 98 -14.36 -4.67 0.39
N TYR A 99 -13.16 -4.19 0.13
CA TYR A 99 -12.52 -4.29 -1.19
C TYR A 99 -12.10 -5.71 -1.55
N LEU A 100 -11.65 -6.52 -0.60
CA LEU A 100 -11.38 -7.94 -0.83
C LEU A 100 -12.66 -8.69 -1.19
N ASN A 101 -13.75 -8.44 -0.49
CA ASN A 101 -15.05 -9.03 -0.81
C ASN A 101 -15.53 -8.60 -2.21
N LEU A 102 -15.39 -7.33 -2.54
CA LEU A 102 -15.72 -6.80 -3.87
C LEU A 102 -14.91 -7.50 -4.97
N MET A 103 -13.62 -7.70 -4.76
CA MET A 103 -12.75 -8.40 -5.70
C MET A 103 -13.20 -9.85 -5.91
N LEU A 104 -13.53 -10.56 -4.83
CA LEU A 104 -13.99 -11.95 -4.91
C LEU A 104 -15.37 -12.10 -5.57
N GLU A 105 -16.22 -11.09 -5.43
CA GLU A 105 -17.54 -11.05 -6.08
C GLU A 105 -17.44 -10.72 -7.57
N TYR A 106 -16.55 -9.79 -7.95
CA TYR A 106 -16.42 -9.30 -9.34
C TYR A 106 -15.12 -9.73 -10.02
N LYS A 107 -14.70 -10.96 -9.80
CA LYS A 107 -13.46 -11.55 -10.36
C LYS A 107 -13.25 -11.28 -11.84
N ALA A 108 -14.31 -11.34 -12.64
CA ALA A 108 -14.23 -11.14 -14.07
C ALA A 108 -13.80 -9.72 -14.44
N ASP A 109 -14.27 -8.71 -13.71
CA ASP A 109 -13.92 -7.30 -13.96
C ASP A 109 -12.43 -7.05 -13.71
N PHE A 110 -11.86 -7.65 -12.67
CA PHE A 110 -10.41 -7.57 -12.39
C PHE A 110 -9.57 -8.25 -13.47
N ILE A 111 -10.01 -9.39 -13.97
CA ILE A 111 -9.32 -10.11 -15.06
C ILE A 111 -9.37 -9.31 -16.35
N VAL A 112 -10.52 -8.72 -16.69
CA VAL A 112 -10.68 -7.89 -17.88
C VAL A 112 -9.75 -6.68 -17.81
N GLU A 113 -9.73 -5.97 -16.68
CA GLU A 113 -8.84 -4.81 -16.50
C GLU A 113 -7.36 -5.21 -16.64
N TYR A 114 -6.95 -6.33 -16.03
CA TYR A 114 -5.59 -6.85 -16.17
C TYR A 114 -5.26 -7.13 -17.63
N ASN A 115 -6.12 -7.84 -18.34
CA ASN A 115 -5.88 -8.24 -19.73
C ASN A 115 -5.79 -7.02 -20.65
N GLU A 116 -6.65 -6.04 -20.46
CA GLU A 116 -6.63 -4.80 -21.24
C GLU A 116 -5.40 -3.96 -20.95
N SER A 117 -5.03 -3.79 -19.68
CA SER A 117 -3.90 -2.95 -19.29
C SER A 117 -2.54 -3.58 -19.60
N GLN A 118 -2.42 -4.90 -19.52
CA GLN A 118 -1.16 -5.63 -19.73
C GLN A 118 -1.07 -6.30 -21.11
N SER A 119 -2.10 -6.21 -21.95
CA SER A 119 -2.18 -6.94 -23.23
C SER A 119 -1.94 -8.45 -23.07
N GLN A 120 -2.54 -9.02 -22.02
CA GLN A 120 -2.42 -10.43 -21.63
C GLN A 120 -3.73 -11.19 -21.84
N HIS A 121 -3.71 -12.49 -21.56
CA HIS A 121 -4.85 -13.39 -21.66
C HIS A 121 -5.02 -14.23 -20.39
N LEU A 122 -4.98 -13.57 -19.23
CA LEU A 122 -5.20 -14.21 -17.94
C LEU A 122 -6.61 -14.80 -17.88
N LYS A 123 -6.71 -16.04 -17.45
CA LYS A 123 -7.99 -16.72 -17.24
C LYS A 123 -8.31 -16.80 -15.75
N ARG A 124 -9.59 -16.95 -15.41
CA ARG A 124 -10.04 -17.05 -14.02
C ARG A 124 -9.30 -18.14 -13.22
N GLN A 125 -9.02 -19.27 -13.87
CA GLN A 125 -8.34 -20.41 -13.26
C GLN A 125 -6.83 -20.19 -13.05
N ASP A 126 -6.24 -19.20 -13.72
CA ASP A 126 -4.82 -18.88 -13.61
C ASP A 126 -4.55 -17.99 -12.39
N VAL A 127 -5.59 -17.47 -11.74
CA VAL A 127 -5.50 -16.59 -10.57
C VAL A 127 -5.68 -17.39 -9.28
N ASP A 128 -4.73 -17.27 -8.38
CA ASP A 128 -4.89 -17.79 -7.01
C ASP A 128 -5.63 -16.77 -6.15
N TRP A 129 -6.94 -16.89 -6.12
CA TRP A 129 -7.80 -15.98 -5.34
C TRP A 129 -7.60 -16.09 -3.84
N SER A 130 -6.98 -17.16 -3.34
CA SER A 130 -6.67 -17.32 -1.91
C SER A 130 -5.49 -16.46 -1.47
N GLN A 131 -4.66 -16.02 -2.42
CA GLN A 131 -3.51 -15.16 -2.18
C GLN A 131 -3.79 -13.67 -2.45
N THR A 132 -5.02 -13.34 -2.82
CA THR A 132 -5.42 -11.94 -2.95
C THR A 132 -5.31 -11.23 -1.60
N ARG A 133 -4.80 -10.00 -1.64
CA ARG A 133 -4.52 -9.25 -0.40
C ARG A 133 -4.62 -7.75 -0.64
N ILE A 134 -4.65 -7.02 0.44
CA ILE A 134 -4.59 -5.58 0.43
C ILE A 134 -3.31 -5.12 1.15
N ILE A 135 -2.69 -4.07 0.61
CA ILE A 135 -1.55 -3.37 1.20
C ILE A 135 -2.00 -1.96 1.55
N PHE A 136 -1.83 -1.59 2.81
CA PHE A 136 -2.01 -0.20 3.24
C PHE A 136 -0.66 0.49 3.28
N VAL A 137 -0.58 1.65 2.65
CA VAL A 137 0.60 2.49 2.62
C VAL A 137 0.31 3.78 3.40
N SER A 138 1.03 3.98 4.48
CA SER A 138 0.87 5.16 5.34
C SER A 138 2.21 5.53 5.97
N PRO A 139 2.47 6.83 6.21
CA PRO A 139 3.64 7.26 6.97
C PRO A 139 3.65 6.75 8.42
N SER A 140 2.48 6.46 8.99
CA SER A 140 2.33 5.96 10.36
C SER A 140 1.07 5.11 10.53
N PHE A 141 1.14 4.14 11.44
CA PHE A 141 0.01 3.32 11.86
C PHE A 141 -0.24 3.50 13.35
N THR A 142 -1.48 3.27 13.80
CA THR A 142 -1.81 3.20 15.22
C THR A 142 -1.52 1.80 15.74
N ASP A 143 -1.09 1.71 16.99
CA ASP A 143 -1.12 0.44 17.71
C ASP A 143 -2.57 0.00 17.93
N PHE A 144 -2.84 -1.29 17.80
CA PHE A 144 -4.15 -1.89 18.02
C PHE A 144 -4.33 -2.25 19.50
#